data_9454d266808e993ab743711161dae1b7
#
_entry.id   9454d266808e993ab743711161dae1b7
#
_cell.length_a   1.000
_cell.length_b   1.000
_cell.length_c   1.000
_cell.angle_alpha   90.00
_cell.angle_beta   90.00
_cell.angle_gamma   90.00
#
_symmetry.space_group_name_H-M   'P 1'
#
loop_
_entity.id
_entity.type
_entity.pdbx_description
1 polymer ?
#
loop_
_entity_poly.entity_id
_entity_poly.type
_entity_poly.pdbx_seq_one_letter_code
_entity_poly.pdbx_strand_id
1 'polypeptide(L)'
;ANKGVVVLCGSSLKNKGVQPLLDAILDYLPSPLDLPPVIAVRKHDKKEVERLPSADQPLLALAFKVLHDPHRGPLVFFRVYSGVLRVKDGIHNCTQDRKERVTKLLQVHANKTQEIDEVTAGNIAAAVGLRFTTTGDTVISAKDGEQVILPGLEIPEPVIFRAIEARSTADQSLLVEALERMQREDPSFRVRVDPDSGQTLMGGMGELH
;
A
#
# COMPACT_ATOMS: atom_id res chain seq x y z
N ALA A 1 22.19 -7.37 11.81
CA ALA A 1 21.86 -8.80 11.82
C ALA A 1 21.01 -9.09 13.06
N ASN A 2 19.79 -9.58 12.87
CA ASN A 2 18.91 -9.98 13.95
C ASN A 2 19.54 -11.14 14.71
N LYS A 3 20.07 -10.88 15.90
CA LYS A 3 20.75 -11.88 16.75
C LYS A 3 19.81 -12.58 17.74
N GLY A 4 18.55 -12.18 17.82
CA GLY A 4 17.57 -12.75 18.74
C GLY A 4 16.15 -12.29 18.44
N VAL A 5 15.21 -12.94 19.11
CA VAL A 5 13.77 -12.58 19.09
C VAL A 5 13.37 -12.20 20.51
N VAL A 6 12.76 -11.04 20.66
CA VAL A 6 12.23 -10.57 21.95
C VAL A 6 10.89 -11.25 22.20
N VAL A 7 10.74 -11.87 23.37
CA VAL A 7 9.50 -12.53 23.79
C VAL A 7 8.93 -11.79 24.99
N LEU A 8 7.67 -11.39 24.91
CA LEU A 8 6.94 -10.66 25.94
C LEU A 8 5.64 -11.39 26.28
N CYS A 9 5.24 -11.33 27.54
CA CYS A 9 3.99 -11.88 28.01
C CYS A 9 2.99 -10.76 28.33
N GLY A 10 1.74 -10.93 27.92
CA GLY A 10 0.71 -9.95 28.23
C GLY A 10 -0.70 -10.44 27.94
N SER A 11 -1.68 -9.61 28.28
CA SER A 11 -3.09 -9.79 27.96
C SER A 11 -3.67 -8.44 27.59
N SER A 12 -3.83 -8.18 26.27
CA SER A 12 -4.39 -6.94 25.75
C SER A 12 -5.83 -6.70 26.24
N LEU A 13 -6.65 -7.76 26.32
CA LEU A 13 -8.02 -7.69 26.85
C LEU A 13 -8.06 -7.21 28.31
N LYS A 14 -7.08 -7.61 29.13
CA LYS A 14 -6.96 -7.21 30.54
C LYS A 14 -6.06 -5.98 30.73
N ASN A 15 -5.60 -5.36 29.66
CA ASN A 15 -4.67 -4.23 29.65
C ASN A 15 -3.40 -4.48 30.50
N LYS A 16 -2.85 -5.68 30.39
CA LYS A 16 -1.62 -6.09 31.11
C LYS A 16 -0.48 -6.30 30.11
N GLY A 17 0.72 -5.77 30.42
CA GLY A 17 1.91 -5.91 29.61
C GLY A 17 1.91 -5.09 28.31
N VAL A 18 0.95 -4.17 28.12
CA VAL A 18 0.85 -3.34 26.89
C VAL A 18 1.95 -2.27 26.88
N GLN A 19 2.18 -1.59 28.00
CA GLN A 19 3.24 -0.59 28.11
C GLN A 19 4.64 -1.18 27.86
N PRO A 20 5.04 -2.29 28.52
CA PRO A 20 6.30 -2.94 28.21
C PRO A 20 6.44 -3.37 26.74
N LEU A 21 5.35 -3.74 26.07
CA LEU A 21 5.38 -4.03 24.63
C LEU A 21 5.69 -2.77 23.82
N LEU A 22 5.07 -1.63 24.14
CA LEU A 22 5.32 -0.36 23.46
C LEU A 22 6.77 0.11 23.69
N ASP A 23 7.27 -0.01 24.93
CA ASP A 23 8.66 0.31 25.25
C ASP A 23 9.62 -0.59 24.47
N ALA A 24 9.36 -1.88 24.39
CA ALA A 24 10.17 -2.81 23.61
C ALA A 24 10.19 -2.52 22.11
N ILE A 25 9.12 -1.98 21.54
CA ILE A 25 9.09 -1.50 20.16
C ILE A 25 10.08 -0.34 19.97
N LEU A 26 10.11 0.60 20.91
CA LEU A 26 11.02 1.74 20.86
C LEU A 26 12.49 1.32 21.08
N ASP A 27 12.73 0.36 21.99
CA ASP A 27 14.08 -0.04 22.38
C ASP A 27 14.74 -0.98 21.37
N TYR A 28 13.96 -1.83 20.70
CA TYR A 28 14.51 -2.93 19.89
C TYR A 28 14.27 -2.84 18.40
N LEU A 29 13.29 -2.06 17.93
CA LEU A 29 13.05 -1.92 16.50
C LEU A 29 13.85 -0.73 15.93
N PRO A 30 14.47 -0.89 14.74
CA PRO A 30 15.20 0.20 14.11
C PRO A 30 14.25 1.30 13.62
N SER A 31 14.65 2.54 13.81
CA SER A 31 13.99 3.68 13.18
C SER A 31 14.34 3.75 11.68
N PRO A 32 13.60 4.52 10.87
CA PRO A 32 13.97 4.76 9.46
C PRO A 32 15.37 5.34 9.28
N LEU A 33 15.91 6.04 10.29
CA LEU A 33 17.25 6.63 10.27
C LEU A 33 18.36 5.63 10.59
N ASP A 34 18.03 4.52 11.23
CA ASP A 34 18.98 3.44 11.57
C ASP A 34 19.16 2.45 10.42
N LEU A 35 18.33 2.57 9.38
CA LEU A 35 18.37 1.69 8.20
C LEU A 35 19.25 2.31 7.10
N PRO A 36 19.88 1.47 6.25
CA PRO A 36 20.57 1.98 5.08
C PRO A 36 19.61 2.72 4.13
N PRO A 37 20.14 3.59 3.26
CA PRO A 37 19.34 4.25 2.21
C PRO A 37 18.52 3.25 1.41
N VAL A 38 17.31 3.65 1.02
CA VAL A 38 16.47 2.80 0.16
C VAL A 38 17.01 2.84 -1.26
N ILE A 39 17.16 1.65 -1.84
CA ILE A 39 17.58 1.50 -3.23
C ILE A 39 16.33 1.39 -4.10
N ALA A 40 16.18 2.34 -5.02
CA ALA A 40 15.19 2.30 -6.08
C ALA A 40 15.88 2.08 -7.44
N VAL A 41 15.16 1.52 -8.39
CA VAL A 41 15.68 1.27 -9.74
C VAL A 41 15.07 2.28 -10.70
N ARG A 42 15.92 3.00 -11.42
CA ARG A 42 15.48 3.94 -12.46
C ARG A 42 14.83 3.17 -13.62
N LYS A 43 13.65 3.61 -14.04
CA LYS A 43 12.82 2.88 -15.03
C LYS A 43 13.48 2.81 -16.41
N HIS A 44 14.16 3.86 -16.81
CA HIS A 44 14.71 4.04 -18.15
C HIS A 44 16.00 3.22 -18.39
N ASP A 45 16.99 3.28 -17.49
CA ASP A 45 18.32 2.67 -17.68
C ASP A 45 18.65 1.55 -16.67
N LYS A 46 17.69 1.21 -15.80
CA LYS A 46 17.80 0.16 -14.78
C LYS A 46 18.91 0.37 -13.75
N LYS A 47 19.44 1.59 -13.64
CA LYS A 47 20.44 1.91 -12.63
C LYS A 47 19.80 2.09 -11.26
N GLU A 48 20.54 1.65 -10.26
CA GLU A 48 20.17 1.85 -8.85
C GLU A 48 20.35 3.31 -8.46
N VAL A 49 19.40 3.81 -7.68
CA VAL A 49 19.38 5.16 -7.12
C VAL A 49 19.10 5.05 -5.63
N GLU A 50 20.02 5.56 -4.84
CA GLU A 50 19.85 5.62 -3.38
C GLU A 50 19.00 6.82 -2.99
N ARG A 51 18.10 6.62 -2.01
CA ARG A 51 17.29 7.68 -1.39
C ARG A 51 17.44 7.63 0.12
N LEU A 52 17.87 8.75 0.69
CA LEU A 52 17.95 8.93 2.12
C LEU A 52 16.58 9.30 2.71
N PRO A 53 16.28 8.90 3.95
CA PRO A 53 15.04 9.27 4.64
C PRO A 53 15.06 10.73 5.11
N SER A 54 15.15 11.67 4.16
CA SER A 54 15.21 13.11 4.41
C SER A 54 14.11 13.84 3.66
N ALA A 55 13.54 14.88 4.26
CA ALA A 55 12.54 15.75 3.66
C ALA A 55 13.07 16.55 2.45
N ASP A 56 14.39 16.81 2.41
CA ASP A 56 15.03 17.59 1.33
C ASP A 56 15.28 16.77 0.06
N GLN A 57 15.08 15.46 0.13
CA GLN A 57 15.21 14.57 -1.01
C GLN A 57 13.95 14.61 -1.90
N PRO A 58 14.04 14.23 -3.19
CA PRO A 58 12.87 14.03 -4.02
C PRO A 58 11.89 13.02 -3.41
N LEU A 59 10.59 13.25 -3.60
CA LEU A 59 9.55 12.35 -3.08
C LEU A 59 9.69 10.96 -3.67
N LEU A 60 9.75 9.96 -2.79
CA LEU A 60 9.65 8.54 -3.12
C LEU A 60 8.79 7.84 -2.07
N ALA A 61 7.70 7.25 -2.49
CA ALA A 61 6.78 6.53 -1.61
C ALA A 61 6.27 5.24 -2.26
N LEU A 62 5.94 4.27 -1.42
CA LEU A 62 5.34 3.00 -1.81
C LEU A 62 3.92 2.92 -1.30
N ALA A 63 2.98 2.66 -2.19
CA ALA A 63 1.63 2.26 -1.84
C ALA A 63 1.65 0.81 -1.36
N PHE A 64 1.48 0.57 -0.06
CA PHE A 64 1.60 -0.78 0.48
C PHE A 64 0.26 -1.43 0.86
N LYS A 65 -0.81 -0.63 0.90
CA LYS A 65 -2.16 -1.11 1.20
C LYS A 65 -3.21 -0.17 0.60
N VAL A 66 -4.29 -0.76 0.11
CA VAL A 66 -5.50 -0.03 -0.30
C VAL A 66 -6.67 -0.56 0.52
N LEU A 67 -7.51 0.33 1.04
CA LEU A 67 -8.78 0.00 1.69
C LEU A 67 -9.88 0.83 1.03
N HIS A 68 -11.08 0.32 1.00
CA HIS A 68 -12.24 1.06 0.57
C HIS A 68 -13.04 1.60 1.75
N ASP A 69 -13.08 2.92 1.90
CA ASP A 69 -13.92 3.58 2.88
C ASP A 69 -15.29 3.89 2.23
N PRO A 70 -16.43 3.52 2.86
CA PRO A 70 -17.76 3.75 2.27
C PRO A 70 -18.10 5.20 1.98
N HIS A 71 -17.47 6.14 2.70
CA HIS A 71 -17.76 7.57 2.59
C HIS A 71 -16.71 8.35 1.78
N ARG A 72 -15.45 7.87 1.79
CA ARG A 72 -14.31 8.58 1.19
C ARG A 72 -13.79 7.90 -0.08
N GLY A 73 -14.30 6.70 -0.38
CA GLY A 73 -13.78 5.88 -1.48
C GLY A 73 -12.44 5.22 -1.12
N PRO A 74 -11.58 4.97 -2.11
CA PRO A 74 -10.32 4.28 -1.86
C PRO A 74 -9.36 5.13 -1.04
N LEU A 75 -8.85 4.53 0.03
CA LEU A 75 -7.77 5.02 0.88
C LEU A 75 -6.49 4.27 0.51
N VAL A 76 -5.52 4.97 -0.02
CA VAL A 76 -4.23 4.39 -0.40
C VAL A 76 -3.20 4.73 0.68
N PHE A 77 -2.68 3.71 1.35
CA PHE A 77 -1.68 3.87 2.39
C PHE A 77 -0.28 3.90 1.79
N PHE A 78 0.44 4.97 2.06
CA PHE A 78 1.80 5.18 1.62
C PHE A 78 2.79 5.10 2.77
N ARG A 79 3.92 4.43 2.53
CA ARG A 79 5.16 4.66 3.25
C ARG A 79 6.01 5.64 2.45
N VAL A 80 6.31 6.79 3.03
CA VAL A 80 7.21 7.78 2.42
C VAL A 80 8.65 7.43 2.80
N TYR A 81 9.47 7.11 1.80
CA TYR A 81 10.88 6.76 1.99
C TYR A 81 11.80 7.98 1.90
N SER A 82 11.47 8.94 1.04
CA SER A 82 12.20 10.20 0.92
C SER A 82 11.27 11.35 0.53
N GLY A 83 11.67 12.57 0.81
CA GLY A 83 10.91 13.76 0.48
C GLY A 83 9.69 14.00 1.36
N VAL A 84 8.76 14.77 0.83
CA VAL A 84 7.50 15.17 1.49
C VAL A 84 6.36 15.04 0.51
N LEU A 85 5.26 14.45 0.94
CA LEU A 85 3.99 14.40 0.20
C LEU A 85 2.98 15.35 0.87
N ARG A 86 2.42 16.28 0.10
CA ARG A 86 1.46 17.28 0.59
C ARG A 86 0.07 17.11 -0.03
N VAL A 87 -0.92 17.63 0.68
CA VAL A 87 -2.28 17.76 0.16
C VAL A 87 -2.26 18.62 -1.12
N LYS A 88 -3.01 18.19 -2.12
CA LYS A 88 -3.10 18.77 -3.48
C LYS A 88 -1.86 18.59 -4.34
N ASP A 89 -0.82 17.89 -3.88
CA ASP A 89 0.30 17.52 -4.74
C ASP A 89 -0.14 16.62 -5.89
N GLY A 90 0.44 16.87 -7.05
CA GLY A 90 0.43 15.93 -8.16
C GLY A 90 1.49 14.87 -7.91
N ILE A 91 1.11 13.62 -8.04
CA ILE A 91 2.00 12.47 -7.99
C ILE A 91 2.06 11.77 -9.34
N HIS A 92 3.17 11.12 -9.60
CA HIS A 92 3.33 10.22 -10.73
C HIS A 92 3.52 8.79 -10.20
N ASN A 93 2.58 7.93 -10.53
CA ASN A 93 2.67 6.49 -10.30
C ASN A 93 3.59 5.90 -11.36
N CYS A 94 4.83 5.59 -10.98
CA CYS A 94 5.85 5.08 -11.90
C CYS A 94 5.57 3.65 -12.36
N THR A 95 4.89 2.84 -11.56
CA THR A 95 4.56 1.45 -11.88
C THR A 95 3.56 1.40 -13.04
N GLN A 96 2.47 2.17 -12.93
CA GLN A 96 1.39 2.19 -13.91
C GLN A 96 1.52 3.31 -14.97
N ASP A 97 2.54 4.18 -14.83
CA ASP A 97 2.79 5.34 -15.69
C ASP A 97 1.59 6.30 -15.77
N ARG A 98 1.03 6.65 -14.61
CA ARG A 98 -0.14 7.53 -14.51
C ARG A 98 0.10 8.67 -13.53
N LYS A 99 -0.44 9.84 -13.86
CA LYS A 99 -0.44 11.00 -12.98
C LYS A 99 -1.77 11.08 -12.25
N GLU A 100 -1.69 11.29 -10.94
CA GLU A 100 -2.85 11.45 -10.06
C GLU A 100 -2.63 12.63 -9.11
N ARG A 101 -3.66 13.01 -8.38
CA ARG A 101 -3.60 14.12 -7.43
C ARG A 101 -4.14 13.70 -6.08
N VAL A 102 -3.37 13.96 -5.04
CA VAL A 102 -3.79 13.74 -3.66
C VAL A 102 -4.81 14.81 -3.26
N THR A 103 -6.02 14.40 -2.90
CA THR A 103 -7.05 15.35 -2.46
C THR A 103 -7.00 15.62 -0.97
N LYS A 104 -6.73 14.59 -0.18
CA LYS A 104 -6.55 14.66 1.28
C LYS A 104 -5.49 13.69 1.73
N LEU A 105 -4.83 14.01 2.84
CA LEU A 105 -3.95 13.12 3.58
C LEU A 105 -4.54 12.88 4.97
N LEU A 106 -4.47 11.63 5.41
CA LEU A 106 -5.01 11.18 6.69
C LEU A 106 -3.91 10.47 7.47
N GLN A 107 -3.73 10.87 8.71
CA GLN A 107 -3.07 10.04 9.70
C GLN A 107 -4.11 9.10 10.30
N VAL A 108 -3.81 7.80 10.28
CA VAL A 108 -4.74 6.76 10.75
C VAL A 108 -4.20 6.16 12.02
N HIS A 109 -5.02 6.14 13.05
CA HIS A 109 -4.72 5.52 14.33
C HIS A 109 -5.92 4.67 14.77
N ALA A 110 -5.82 3.36 14.62
CA ALA A 110 -6.92 2.42 14.78
C ALA A 110 -8.17 2.85 13.96
N ASN A 111 -9.29 3.14 14.60
CA ASN A 111 -10.53 3.60 13.95
C ASN A 111 -10.63 5.13 13.82
N LYS A 112 -9.62 5.87 14.31
CA LYS A 112 -9.60 7.33 14.23
C LYS A 112 -8.74 7.79 13.07
N THR A 113 -9.27 8.75 12.30
CA THR A 113 -8.57 9.40 11.21
C THR A 113 -8.46 10.89 11.49
N GLN A 114 -7.28 11.45 11.29
CA GLN A 114 -7.02 12.88 11.40
C GLN A 114 -6.51 13.41 10.06
N GLU A 115 -7.10 14.50 9.57
CA GLU A 115 -6.57 15.16 8.37
C GLU A 115 -5.24 15.85 8.71
N ILE A 116 -4.27 15.68 7.82
CA ILE A 116 -2.94 16.29 7.92
C ILE A 116 -2.61 16.98 6.60
N ASP A 117 -1.78 18.02 6.64
CA ASP A 117 -1.41 18.79 5.46
C ASP A 117 -0.26 18.14 4.68
N GLU A 118 0.64 17.48 5.38
CA GLU A 118 1.80 16.81 4.78
C GLU A 118 2.23 15.58 5.57
N VAL A 119 2.98 14.71 4.88
CA VAL A 119 3.68 13.56 5.47
C VAL A 119 5.11 13.54 4.95
N THR A 120 6.07 13.39 5.87
CA THR A 120 7.51 13.41 5.58
C THR A 120 8.09 11.99 5.51
N ALA A 121 9.30 11.90 4.98
CA ALA A 121 10.09 10.67 4.94
C ALA A 121 10.11 9.94 6.29
N GLY A 122 10.02 8.60 6.24
CA GLY A 122 9.96 7.72 7.41
C GLY A 122 8.55 7.48 7.95
N ASN A 123 7.56 8.28 7.57
CA ASN A 123 6.19 8.19 8.06
C ASN A 123 5.25 7.45 7.11
N ILE A 124 4.07 7.13 7.64
CA ILE A 124 2.97 6.49 6.93
C ILE A 124 1.75 7.41 6.98
N ALA A 125 1.06 7.56 5.85
CA ALA A 125 -0.22 8.24 5.78
C ALA A 125 -1.13 7.54 4.76
N ALA A 126 -2.43 7.80 4.86
CA ALA A 126 -3.40 7.40 3.85
C ALA A 126 -3.76 8.60 2.97
N ALA A 127 -3.74 8.40 1.66
CA ALA A 127 -4.16 9.40 0.69
C ALA A 127 -5.55 9.09 0.13
N VAL A 128 -6.35 10.12 -0.05
CA VAL A 128 -7.67 10.09 -0.71
C VAL A 128 -7.57 10.71 -2.09
N GLY A 129 -8.38 10.24 -3.02
CA GLY A 129 -8.52 10.82 -4.37
C GLY A 129 -7.72 10.08 -5.44
N LEU A 130 -7.01 9.03 -5.07
CA LEU A 130 -6.25 8.21 -6.00
C LEU A 130 -7.14 7.07 -6.53
N ARG A 131 -7.33 7.02 -7.84
CA ARG A 131 -8.24 6.06 -8.49
C ARG A 131 -7.52 4.86 -9.07
N PHE A 132 -6.29 5.06 -9.51
CA PHE A 132 -5.53 4.03 -10.24
C PHE A 132 -4.45 3.38 -9.39
N THR A 133 -3.91 4.08 -8.40
CA THR A 133 -2.86 3.55 -7.54
C THR A 133 -3.34 2.33 -6.76
N THR A 134 -2.56 1.25 -6.82
CA THR A 134 -2.82 -0.04 -6.18
C THR A 134 -1.69 -0.42 -5.23
N THR A 135 -1.87 -1.52 -4.48
CA THR A 135 -0.83 -2.05 -3.60
C THR A 135 0.39 -2.50 -4.39
N GLY A 136 1.58 -2.07 -3.96
CA GLY A 136 2.86 -2.34 -4.62
C GLY A 136 3.32 -1.22 -5.56
N ASP A 137 2.49 -0.21 -5.84
CA ASP A 137 2.84 0.89 -6.73
C ASP A 137 3.83 1.86 -6.09
N THR A 138 4.82 2.27 -6.88
CA THR A 138 5.77 3.33 -6.52
C THR A 138 5.31 4.66 -7.04
N VAL A 139 5.29 5.67 -6.17
CA VAL A 139 4.91 7.04 -6.52
C VAL A 139 6.02 8.02 -6.21
N ILE A 140 6.16 9.00 -7.09
CA ILE A 140 7.08 10.15 -6.98
C ILE A 140 6.29 11.44 -7.16
N SER A 141 6.95 12.59 -6.99
CA SER A 141 6.35 13.88 -7.37
C SER A 141 6.10 13.93 -8.88
N ALA A 142 4.95 14.46 -9.31
CA ALA A 142 4.65 14.67 -10.74
C ALA A 142 5.60 15.70 -11.40
N LYS A 143 6.33 16.46 -10.60
CA LYS A 143 7.36 17.44 -11.05
C LYS A 143 8.73 16.82 -11.23
N ASP A 144 8.94 15.62 -10.67
CA ASP A 144 10.20 14.90 -10.79
C ASP A 144 10.28 14.22 -12.16
N GLY A 145 11.35 14.50 -12.89
CA GLY A 145 11.59 13.88 -14.19
C GLY A 145 12.25 12.49 -14.10
N GLU A 146 12.76 12.12 -12.93
CA GLU A 146 13.46 10.87 -12.72
C GLU A 146 12.50 9.78 -12.21
N GLN A 147 11.95 9.00 -13.16
CA GLN A 147 11.08 7.87 -12.82
C GLN A 147 11.89 6.72 -12.21
N VAL A 148 11.59 6.42 -10.95
CA VAL A 148 12.21 5.32 -10.20
C VAL A 148 11.13 4.36 -9.69
N ILE A 149 11.49 3.09 -9.54
CA ILE A 149 10.62 2.03 -9.02
C ILE A 149 11.32 1.39 -7.82
N LEU A 150 10.61 1.31 -6.73
CA LEU A 150 11.03 0.52 -5.57
C LEU A 150 10.90 -0.98 -5.88
N PRO A 151 11.75 -1.84 -5.30
CA PRO A 151 11.49 -3.27 -5.31
C PRO A 151 10.07 -3.52 -4.81
N GLY A 152 9.25 -4.15 -5.65
CA GLY A 152 7.84 -4.42 -5.34
C GLY A 152 7.69 -5.40 -4.18
N LEU A 153 6.47 -5.49 -3.67
CA LEU A 153 6.10 -6.58 -2.78
C LEU A 153 6.04 -7.87 -3.59
N GLU A 154 6.64 -8.95 -3.08
CA GLU A 154 6.42 -10.28 -3.65
C GLU A 154 4.99 -10.71 -3.35
N ILE A 155 4.16 -10.72 -4.38
CA ILE A 155 2.76 -11.11 -4.28
C ILE A 155 2.67 -12.55 -4.72
N PRO A 156 2.26 -13.47 -3.81
CA PRO A 156 2.10 -14.87 -4.17
C PRO A 156 0.94 -15.04 -5.16
N GLU A 157 1.10 -15.99 -6.07
CA GLU A 157 0.04 -16.32 -7.02
C GLU A 157 -1.07 -17.14 -6.35
N PRO A 158 -2.34 -16.96 -6.77
CA PRO A 158 -3.46 -17.72 -6.26
C PRO A 158 -3.29 -19.23 -6.49
N VAL A 159 -3.62 -20.02 -5.49
CA VAL A 159 -3.53 -21.48 -5.54
C VAL A 159 -4.88 -22.16 -5.74
N ILE A 160 -5.99 -21.49 -5.45
CA ILE A 160 -7.34 -22.00 -5.60
C ILE A 160 -8.14 -21.05 -6.47
N PHE A 161 -8.90 -21.62 -7.44
CA PHE A 161 -9.82 -20.89 -8.29
C PHE A 161 -11.24 -21.42 -8.12
N ARG A 162 -12.23 -20.52 -8.07
CA ARG A 162 -13.64 -20.81 -8.01
C ARG A 162 -14.41 -20.00 -9.04
N ALA A 163 -15.33 -20.61 -9.72
CA ALA A 163 -16.26 -19.90 -10.61
C ALA A 163 -17.27 -19.10 -9.78
N ILE A 164 -17.54 -17.89 -10.24
CA ILE A 164 -18.53 -16.99 -9.63
C ILE A 164 -19.45 -16.45 -10.72
N GLU A 165 -20.75 -16.42 -10.43
CA GLU A 165 -21.78 -15.89 -11.32
C GLU A 165 -22.74 -15.01 -10.53
N ALA A 166 -23.25 -13.96 -11.16
CA ALA A 166 -24.30 -13.13 -10.59
C ALA A 166 -25.63 -13.92 -10.56
N ARG A 167 -26.43 -13.73 -9.53
CA ARG A 167 -27.76 -14.37 -9.41
C ARG A 167 -28.76 -13.86 -10.45
N SER A 168 -28.60 -12.63 -10.88
CA SER A 168 -29.45 -11.99 -11.89
C SER A 168 -28.61 -11.11 -12.82
N THR A 169 -29.15 -10.80 -13.99
CA THR A 169 -28.52 -9.86 -14.94
C THR A 169 -28.36 -8.45 -14.33
N ALA A 170 -29.26 -8.05 -13.42
CA ALA A 170 -29.17 -6.78 -12.72
C ALA A 170 -27.98 -6.71 -11.75
N ASP A 171 -27.57 -7.85 -11.18
CA ASP A 171 -26.46 -7.92 -10.24
C ASP A 171 -25.10 -8.04 -10.93
N GLN A 172 -25.07 -8.23 -12.25
CA GLN A 172 -23.83 -8.45 -13.00
C GLN A 172 -22.86 -7.27 -12.87
N SER A 173 -23.36 -6.04 -12.99
CA SER A 173 -22.55 -4.83 -12.86
C SER A 173 -22.00 -4.65 -11.44
N LEU A 174 -22.81 -4.98 -10.43
CA LEU A 174 -22.40 -4.93 -9.02
C LEU A 174 -21.33 -5.97 -8.71
N LEU A 175 -21.44 -7.16 -9.30
CA LEU A 175 -20.44 -8.22 -9.15
C LEU A 175 -19.09 -7.77 -9.73
N VAL A 176 -19.09 -7.22 -10.95
CA VAL A 176 -17.85 -6.74 -11.60
C VAL A 176 -17.19 -5.66 -10.73
N GLU A 177 -17.96 -4.65 -10.29
CA GLU A 177 -17.45 -3.59 -9.44
C GLU A 177 -16.88 -4.13 -8.10
N ALA A 178 -17.57 -5.08 -7.48
CA ALA A 178 -17.10 -5.69 -6.23
C ALA A 178 -15.79 -6.46 -6.44
N LEU A 179 -15.66 -7.23 -7.52
CA LEU A 179 -14.46 -7.99 -7.85
C LEU A 179 -13.27 -7.08 -8.17
N GLU A 180 -13.47 -6.00 -8.93
CA GLU A 180 -12.45 -4.99 -9.22
C GLU A 180 -11.96 -4.32 -7.93
N ARG A 181 -12.86 -4.01 -7.00
CA ARG A 181 -12.52 -3.44 -5.70
C ARG A 181 -11.69 -4.42 -4.86
N MET A 182 -12.09 -5.69 -4.81
CA MET A 182 -11.34 -6.72 -4.08
C MET A 182 -9.93 -6.91 -4.64
N GLN A 183 -9.77 -6.96 -5.97
CA GLN A 183 -8.44 -7.04 -6.61
C GLN A 183 -7.55 -5.83 -6.30
N ARG A 184 -8.14 -4.67 -6.11
CA ARG A 184 -7.42 -3.45 -5.77
C ARG A 184 -6.97 -3.43 -4.32
N GLU A 185 -7.80 -3.97 -3.41
CA GLU A 185 -7.48 -4.08 -1.98
C GLU A 185 -6.45 -5.17 -1.72
N ASP A 186 -6.58 -6.31 -2.39
CA ASP A 186 -5.72 -7.47 -2.23
C ASP A 186 -5.09 -7.89 -3.57
N PRO A 187 -3.81 -7.62 -3.78
CA PRO A 187 -3.14 -7.95 -5.03
C PRO A 187 -2.94 -9.47 -5.23
N SER A 188 -3.11 -10.31 -4.19
CA SER A 188 -3.08 -11.78 -4.32
C SER A 188 -4.42 -12.36 -4.78
N PHE A 189 -5.50 -11.58 -4.71
CA PHE A 189 -6.79 -11.93 -5.27
C PHE A 189 -6.81 -11.64 -6.77
N ARG A 190 -7.08 -12.65 -7.58
CA ARG A 190 -7.11 -12.55 -9.05
C ARG A 190 -8.48 -12.91 -9.61
N VAL A 191 -8.91 -12.13 -10.58
CA VAL A 191 -10.13 -12.43 -11.36
C VAL A 191 -9.74 -12.58 -12.82
N ARG A 192 -10.19 -13.67 -13.45
CA ARG A 192 -9.99 -13.92 -14.88
C ARG A 192 -11.23 -14.58 -15.47
N VAL A 193 -11.42 -14.39 -16.77
CA VAL A 193 -12.41 -15.16 -17.52
C VAL A 193 -11.71 -16.40 -18.07
N ASP A 194 -12.29 -17.55 -17.83
CA ASP A 194 -11.81 -18.80 -18.42
C ASP A 194 -12.12 -18.80 -19.92
N PRO A 195 -11.11 -18.95 -20.79
CA PRO A 195 -11.31 -18.87 -22.23
C PRO A 195 -12.15 -20.04 -22.80
N ASP A 196 -12.13 -21.21 -22.12
CA ASP A 196 -12.83 -22.40 -22.61
C ASP A 196 -14.30 -22.43 -22.19
N SER A 197 -14.61 -22.05 -20.96
CA SER A 197 -15.97 -22.06 -20.41
C SER A 197 -16.68 -20.71 -20.45
N GLY A 198 -15.94 -19.61 -20.63
CA GLY A 198 -16.46 -18.24 -20.52
C GLY A 198 -16.83 -17.82 -19.09
N GLN A 199 -16.56 -18.65 -18.09
CA GLN A 199 -16.89 -18.38 -16.70
C GLN A 199 -15.90 -17.38 -16.08
N THR A 200 -16.41 -16.53 -15.19
CA THR A 200 -15.56 -15.68 -14.34
C THR A 200 -15.01 -16.51 -13.18
N LEU A 201 -13.68 -16.61 -13.12
CA LEU A 201 -12.97 -17.30 -12.05
C LEU A 201 -12.36 -16.28 -11.09
N MET A 202 -12.62 -16.44 -9.82
CA MET A 202 -11.91 -15.75 -8.74
C MET A 202 -10.87 -16.68 -8.14
N GLY A 203 -9.66 -16.16 -7.96
CA GLY A 203 -8.52 -16.89 -7.43
C GLY A 203 -8.03 -16.31 -6.11
N GLY A 204 -7.65 -17.16 -5.18
CA GLY A 204 -7.16 -16.80 -3.87
C GLY A 204 -6.15 -17.80 -3.31
N MET A 205 -5.58 -17.46 -2.15
CA MET A 205 -4.54 -18.24 -1.47
C MET A 205 -5.09 -19.46 -0.71
N GLY A 206 -6.41 -19.58 -0.58
CA GLY A 206 -7.08 -20.67 0.12
C GLY A 206 -8.59 -20.50 0.16
N GLU A 207 -9.31 -21.48 0.72
CA GLU A 207 -10.78 -21.43 0.81
C GLU A 207 -11.31 -20.32 1.72
N LEU A 208 -10.51 -19.88 2.71
CA LEU A 208 -10.87 -18.82 3.64
C LEU A 208 -10.46 -17.43 3.16
N HIS A 209 -9.75 -17.33 2.01
CA HIS A 209 -9.40 -16.07 1.40
C HIS A 209 -10.59 -15.49 0.65
#